data_7286fe5f229e04e8f83c01ec97b49597
#
_entry.id   7286fe5f229e04e8f83c01ec97b49597
#
_cell.length_a   1.000
_cell.length_b   1.000
_cell.length_c   1.000
_cell.angle_alpha   90.00
_cell.angle_beta   90.00
_cell.angle_gamma   90.00
#
_symmetry.space_group_name_H-M   'P 1'
#
loop_
_entity.id
_entity.type
_entity.pdbx_description
1 polymer ?
#
loop_
_entity_poly.entity_id
_entity_poly.type
_entity_poly.pdbx_seq_one_letter_code
_entity_poly.pdbx_strand_id
1 'polypeptide(L)'
;MRLRHFAILTTTCLTLWAPTGCSAPPSDSAPAEAQAEIPAPTAGDHEVLPSERLAERLLTANDLGPGYAARPAATTASPEASVEGCPQLEHLGNAADNPYAMFPNQGKRVFTGPGGTQLTEELYSAPPKDLSAGVGRIMTTMGACPSYRLVTPTTVAEVRTQTVPVPRLGDEQWGQVLTVTAGGRRTIVQQTVIRAGAVLLVVSGSPAEVTVHAQTALAKATAR
;
A
#
# COMPACT_ATOMS: atom_id res chain seq x y z
N MET A 1 17.83 38.68 26.71
CA MET A 1 17.12 39.88 27.13
C MET A 1 15.62 39.72 26.91
N ARG A 2 14.90 39.87 28.03
CA ARG A 2 13.43 40.03 28.23
C ARG A 2 12.50 38.86 28.02
N LEU A 3 12.23 38.19 29.16
CA LEU A 3 10.97 37.51 29.52
C LEU A 3 9.76 38.42 29.29
N ARG A 4 8.65 37.83 28.88
CA ARG A 4 7.31 38.31 29.28
C ARG A 4 6.40 37.13 29.61
N HIS A 5 6.17 36.99 30.91
CA HIS A 5 5.11 36.22 31.54
C HIS A 5 3.75 36.90 31.25
N PHE A 6 2.72 36.09 31.01
CA PHE A 6 1.37 36.50 31.28
C PHE A 6 0.63 35.30 31.93
N ALA A 7 0.42 35.46 33.20
CA ALA A 7 -0.54 34.71 33.99
C ALA A 7 -1.80 35.60 34.13
N ILE A 8 -2.94 35.05 34.32
CA ILE A 8 -4.22 35.54 34.87
C ILE A 8 -5.34 34.65 34.34
N LEU A 9 -6.33 34.16 34.97
CA LEU A 9 -6.86 34.10 36.31
C LEU A 9 -8.07 33.12 36.26
N THR A 10 -8.26 32.41 37.30
CA THR A 10 -9.39 31.59 37.72
C THR A 10 -10.75 32.28 37.63
N THR A 11 -11.80 31.52 37.27
CA THR A 11 -13.15 31.76 37.82
C THR A 11 -13.91 30.45 37.95
N THR A 12 -14.09 30.10 39.21
CA THR A 12 -14.96 29.07 39.76
C THR A 12 -16.41 29.52 39.68
N CYS A 13 -17.31 28.69 39.21
CA CYS A 13 -18.73 28.87 39.52
C CYS A 13 -19.39 27.51 39.81
N LEU A 14 -19.52 27.26 41.13
CA LEU A 14 -20.40 26.25 41.70
C LEU A 14 -21.82 26.77 41.63
N THR A 15 -22.75 25.99 41.09
CA THR A 15 -24.18 26.08 41.50
C THR A 15 -24.79 24.68 41.55
N LEU A 16 -25.00 24.24 42.81
CA LEU A 16 -25.93 23.16 43.13
C LEU A 16 -27.38 23.64 42.90
N TRP A 17 -28.17 22.80 42.27
CA TRP A 17 -29.62 22.76 42.49
C TRP A 17 -30.16 21.36 42.19
N ALA A 18 -30.62 20.64 43.20
CA ALA A 18 -31.66 19.63 43.07
C ALA A 18 -32.96 20.30 43.55
N PRO A 19 -34.15 19.93 43.11
CA PRO A 19 -34.81 18.73 43.60
C PRO A 19 -35.78 17.98 42.66
N THR A 20 -36.00 16.71 43.00
CA THR A 20 -37.24 15.90 42.97
C THR A 20 -38.39 16.23 42.02
N GLY A 21 -38.75 15.20 41.24
CA GLY A 21 -40.02 15.16 40.53
C GLY A 21 -40.22 13.81 39.83
N CYS A 22 -40.83 12.83 40.51
CA CYS A 22 -41.41 11.63 39.89
C CYS A 22 -42.57 12.02 38.99
N SER A 23 -42.56 11.53 37.75
CA SER A 23 -43.76 11.17 36.97
C SER A 23 -43.31 10.48 35.67
N ALA A 24 -43.52 9.20 35.52
CA ALA A 24 -43.70 8.54 34.26
C ALA A 24 -45.16 8.72 33.83
N PRO A 25 -45.55 8.67 32.59
CA PRO A 25 -45.20 8.00 31.34
C PRO A 25 -45.47 8.90 30.13
N PRO A 26 -45.63 8.46 28.91
CA PRO A 26 -45.68 7.13 28.29
C PRO A 26 -44.60 6.87 27.23
N SER A 27 -44.46 5.60 26.90
CA SER A 27 -43.69 5.06 25.78
C SER A 27 -44.05 5.75 24.47
N ASP A 28 -43.16 6.62 23.99
CA ASP A 28 -43.10 6.97 22.58
C ASP A 28 -41.92 6.19 21.99
N SER A 29 -42.29 5.27 21.10
CA SER A 29 -41.35 4.45 20.37
C SER A 29 -40.53 5.38 19.45
N ALA A 30 -39.32 5.71 19.86
CA ALA A 30 -38.36 6.32 18.94
C ALA A 30 -38.11 5.34 17.78
N PRO A 31 -38.10 5.84 16.54
CA PRO A 31 -37.71 5.01 15.41
C PRO A 31 -36.29 4.47 15.67
N ALA A 32 -36.14 3.16 15.62
CA ALA A 32 -34.83 2.54 15.63
C ALA A 32 -34.03 3.15 14.44
N GLU A 33 -33.01 3.92 14.78
CA GLU A 33 -32.01 4.31 13.79
C GLU A 33 -31.49 3.00 13.18
N ALA A 34 -31.82 2.80 11.91
CA ALA A 34 -31.28 1.71 11.12
C ALA A 34 -29.76 1.85 11.16
N GLN A 35 -29.12 1.08 12.01
CA GLN A 35 -27.68 0.85 11.94
C GLN A 35 -27.45 0.32 10.53
N ALA A 36 -26.76 1.11 9.70
CA ALA A 36 -26.30 0.67 8.40
C ALA A 36 -25.45 -0.58 8.66
N GLU A 37 -26.02 -1.73 8.35
CA GLU A 37 -25.34 -3.01 8.40
C GLU A 37 -24.18 -2.91 7.42
N ILE A 38 -22.95 -2.87 7.94
CA ILE A 38 -21.73 -2.99 7.12
C ILE A 38 -21.88 -4.36 6.44
N PRO A 39 -21.93 -4.41 5.08
CA PRO A 39 -22.10 -5.68 4.40
C PRO A 39 -20.97 -6.62 4.82
N ALA A 40 -21.33 -7.80 5.33
CA ALA A 40 -20.36 -8.85 5.60
C ALA A 40 -19.61 -9.15 4.28
N PRO A 41 -18.28 -9.36 4.32
CA PRO A 41 -17.49 -9.68 3.14
C PRO A 41 -18.10 -10.91 2.45
N THR A 42 -18.44 -10.74 1.18
CA THR A 42 -19.09 -11.79 0.39
C THR A 42 -18.06 -12.89 0.10
N ALA A 43 -18.47 -14.14 0.08
CA ALA A 43 -17.60 -15.32 -0.11
C ALA A 43 -16.65 -15.24 -1.34
N GLY A 44 -16.98 -14.41 -2.35
CA GLY A 44 -16.12 -14.15 -3.51
C GLY A 44 -14.84 -13.37 -3.23
N ASP A 45 -14.78 -12.65 -2.10
CA ASP A 45 -13.62 -11.79 -1.77
C ASP A 45 -12.44 -12.61 -1.20
N HIS A 46 -12.67 -13.90 -0.91
CA HIS A 46 -11.68 -14.83 -0.36
C HIS A 46 -11.20 -15.89 -1.35
N GLU A 47 -11.73 -15.89 -2.58
CA GLU A 47 -11.32 -16.83 -3.61
C GLU A 47 -9.91 -16.51 -4.12
N VAL A 48 -9.05 -17.53 -4.11
CA VAL A 48 -7.70 -17.42 -4.67
C VAL A 48 -7.78 -17.49 -6.19
N LEU A 49 -7.26 -16.46 -6.85
CA LEU A 49 -7.32 -16.34 -8.32
C LEU A 49 -6.05 -16.93 -8.94
N PRO A 50 -6.17 -17.72 -10.01
CA PRO A 50 -5.02 -18.17 -10.78
C PRO A 50 -4.40 -17.01 -11.57
N SER A 51 -3.15 -17.17 -12.00
CA SER A 51 -2.36 -16.10 -12.68
C SER A 51 -3.05 -15.57 -13.95
N GLU A 52 -3.75 -16.41 -14.70
CA GLU A 52 -4.49 -16.02 -15.90
C GLU A 52 -5.60 -15.01 -15.56
N ARG A 53 -6.32 -15.27 -14.48
CA ARG A 53 -7.38 -14.37 -14.01
C ARG A 53 -6.82 -13.06 -13.46
N LEU A 54 -5.64 -13.10 -12.82
CA LEU A 54 -4.94 -11.89 -12.40
C LEU A 54 -4.48 -11.06 -13.61
N ALA A 55 -4.00 -11.71 -14.67
CA ALA A 55 -3.57 -11.03 -15.89
C ALA A 55 -4.72 -10.26 -16.59
N GLU A 56 -5.96 -10.78 -16.52
CA GLU A 56 -7.16 -10.10 -17.03
C GLU A 56 -7.54 -8.86 -16.21
N ARG A 57 -7.18 -8.84 -14.94
CA ARG A 57 -7.49 -7.76 -13.99
C ARG A 57 -6.42 -6.67 -13.91
N LEU A 58 -5.29 -6.86 -14.57
CA LEU A 58 -4.27 -5.80 -14.69
C LEU A 58 -4.80 -4.61 -15.48
N LEU A 59 -4.37 -3.41 -15.11
CA LEU A 59 -4.62 -2.19 -15.86
C LEU A 59 -4.26 -2.36 -17.34
N THR A 60 -4.94 -1.61 -18.17
CA THR A 60 -4.58 -1.41 -19.59
C THR A 60 -4.11 0.03 -19.79
N ALA A 61 -3.51 0.33 -20.92
CA ALA A 61 -3.13 1.70 -21.26
C ALA A 61 -4.34 2.65 -21.27
N ASN A 62 -5.52 2.15 -21.65
CA ASN A 62 -6.76 2.94 -21.65
C ASN A 62 -7.24 3.32 -20.23
N ASP A 63 -6.99 2.47 -19.24
CA ASP A 63 -7.35 2.75 -17.84
C ASP A 63 -6.49 3.87 -17.24
N LEU A 64 -5.28 4.06 -17.78
CA LEU A 64 -4.34 5.09 -17.35
C LEU A 64 -4.54 6.43 -18.07
N GLY A 65 -5.14 6.40 -19.24
CA GLY A 65 -5.39 7.58 -20.05
C GLY A 65 -4.40 7.80 -21.19
N PRO A 66 -4.46 8.94 -21.88
CA PRO A 66 -3.63 9.19 -23.05
C PRO A 66 -2.14 9.30 -22.70
N GLY A 67 -1.31 8.79 -23.59
CA GLY A 67 0.16 8.84 -23.46
C GLY A 67 0.79 7.68 -22.71
N TYR A 68 -0.02 6.73 -22.20
CA TYR A 68 0.49 5.50 -21.65
C TYR A 68 0.58 4.39 -22.69
N ALA A 69 1.66 3.61 -22.61
CA ALA A 69 1.86 2.41 -23.41
C ALA A 69 2.29 1.26 -22.50
N ALA A 70 1.63 0.11 -22.64
CA ALA A 70 2.06 -1.10 -21.98
C ALA A 70 3.38 -1.58 -22.61
N ARG A 71 4.34 -1.94 -21.76
CA ARG A 71 5.59 -2.56 -22.21
C ARG A 71 5.45 -4.07 -22.10
N PRO A 72 6.07 -4.82 -23.02
CA PRO A 72 6.25 -6.26 -22.83
C PRO A 72 6.90 -6.52 -21.48
N ALA A 73 6.40 -7.49 -20.72
CA ALA A 73 7.12 -7.96 -19.54
C ALA A 73 8.51 -8.39 -19.99
N ALA A 74 9.55 -7.90 -19.32
CA ALA A 74 10.90 -8.36 -19.62
C ALA A 74 10.94 -9.87 -19.36
N THR A 75 11.17 -10.63 -20.39
CA THR A 75 11.33 -12.10 -20.33
C THR A 75 12.73 -12.51 -19.88
N THR A 76 13.63 -11.55 -19.77
CA THR A 76 14.96 -11.79 -19.22
C THR A 76 14.87 -11.87 -17.70
N ALA A 77 15.34 -12.99 -17.15
CA ALA A 77 15.68 -13.05 -15.73
C ALA A 77 16.48 -11.80 -15.39
N SER A 78 16.07 -11.11 -14.32
CA SER A 78 16.90 -10.02 -13.80
C SER A 78 18.31 -10.55 -13.60
N PRO A 79 19.35 -9.79 -13.96
CA PRO A 79 20.71 -10.22 -13.68
C PRO A 79 20.79 -10.53 -12.17
N GLU A 80 21.55 -11.53 -11.81
CA GLU A 80 21.74 -11.90 -10.40
C GLU A 80 22.06 -10.66 -9.59
N ALA A 81 21.06 -10.17 -8.85
CA ALA A 81 21.23 -9.04 -7.97
C ALA A 81 21.45 -9.56 -6.56
N SER A 82 22.47 -9.06 -5.90
CA SER A 82 22.69 -9.29 -4.48
C SER A 82 22.37 -8.04 -3.67
N VAL A 83 21.88 -8.22 -2.46
CA VAL A 83 21.71 -7.16 -1.48
C VAL A 83 22.92 -7.15 -0.57
N GLU A 84 23.48 -5.98 -0.31
CA GLU A 84 24.56 -5.78 0.64
C GLU A 84 24.19 -4.72 1.68
N GLY A 85 24.58 -4.95 2.92
CA GLY A 85 24.38 -3.99 4.01
C GLY A 85 23.03 -4.11 4.71
N CYS A 86 22.26 -5.15 4.43
CA CYS A 86 21.02 -5.50 5.13
C CYS A 86 20.86 -7.02 5.24
N PRO A 87 21.40 -7.65 6.30
CA PRO A 87 21.32 -9.10 6.47
C PRO A 87 19.90 -9.65 6.46
N GLN A 88 18.93 -8.91 6.99
CA GLN A 88 17.53 -9.34 6.98
C GLN A 88 16.94 -9.41 5.56
N LEU A 89 17.35 -8.49 4.71
CA LEU A 89 16.90 -8.46 3.30
C LEU A 89 17.65 -9.54 2.48
N GLU A 90 18.93 -9.78 2.78
CA GLU A 90 19.71 -10.87 2.20
C GLU A 90 19.07 -12.24 2.51
N HIS A 91 18.52 -12.43 3.73
CA HIS A 91 17.82 -13.64 4.14
C HIS A 91 16.45 -13.85 3.49
N LEU A 92 15.84 -12.83 2.92
CA LEU A 92 14.65 -13.03 2.09
C LEU A 92 14.99 -13.79 0.79
N GLY A 93 16.27 -14.07 0.58
CA GLY A 93 16.80 -14.91 -0.48
C GLY A 93 16.82 -14.22 -1.84
N ASN A 94 16.85 -15.01 -2.91
CA ASN A 94 16.80 -14.53 -4.31
C ASN A 94 15.52 -13.72 -4.63
N ALA A 95 14.68 -13.48 -3.62
CA ALA A 95 13.57 -12.55 -3.62
C ALA A 95 14.01 -11.07 -3.58
N ALA A 96 15.31 -10.76 -3.61
CA ALA A 96 15.81 -9.38 -3.67
C ALA A 96 15.24 -8.62 -4.87
N ASP A 97 14.99 -9.33 -5.97
CA ASP A 97 14.38 -8.75 -7.17
C ASP A 97 12.86 -8.62 -7.07
N ASN A 98 12.22 -9.56 -6.38
CA ASN A 98 10.79 -9.57 -6.14
C ASN A 98 10.46 -10.26 -4.82
N PRO A 99 10.36 -9.53 -3.71
CA PRO A 99 10.05 -10.09 -2.41
C PRO A 99 8.66 -10.73 -2.34
N TYR A 100 7.79 -10.46 -3.32
CA TYR A 100 6.45 -11.04 -3.44
C TYR A 100 6.41 -12.34 -4.23
N ALA A 101 7.54 -12.81 -4.78
CA ALA A 101 7.62 -14.06 -5.55
C ALA A 101 7.24 -15.32 -4.72
N MET A 102 7.14 -15.19 -3.39
CA MET A 102 6.61 -16.25 -2.53
C MET A 102 5.13 -16.57 -2.79
N PHE A 103 4.38 -15.66 -3.42
CA PHE A 103 2.98 -15.90 -3.75
C PHE A 103 2.88 -16.58 -5.12
N PRO A 104 2.22 -17.75 -5.21
CA PRO A 104 2.30 -18.60 -6.40
C PRO A 104 1.54 -18.03 -7.62
N ASN A 105 0.45 -17.31 -7.36
CA ASN A 105 -0.37 -16.72 -8.43
C ASN A 105 0.00 -15.25 -8.58
N GLN A 106 0.43 -14.87 -9.77
CA GLN A 106 0.90 -13.51 -10.02
C GLN A 106 0.58 -13.03 -11.44
N GLY A 107 0.41 -11.72 -11.56
CA GLY A 107 0.31 -11.00 -12.82
C GLY A 107 1.11 -9.71 -12.72
N LYS A 108 1.79 -9.29 -13.79
CA LYS A 108 2.60 -8.08 -13.81
C LYS A 108 2.44 -7.34 -15.12
N ARG A 109 2.34 -6.02 -15.03
CA ARG A 109 2.37 -5.14 -16.19
C ARG A 109 3.18 -3.89 -15.91
N VAL A 110 3.93 -3.46 -16.90
CA VAL A 110 4.75 -2.26 -16.84
C VAL A 110 4.25 -1.30 -17.91
N PHE A 111 4.15 -0.02 -17.55
CA PHE A 111 3.74 1.05 -18.46
C PHE A 111 4.84 2.09 -18.56
N THR A 112 4.95 2.68 -19.75
CA THR A 112 5.64 3.95 -19.93
C THR A 112 4.57 5.02 -20.13
N GLY A 113 4.61 6.06 -19.31
CA GLY A 113 3.70 7.18 -19.33
C GLY A 113 4.32 8.43 -19.95
N PRO A 114 3.57 9.54 -19.93
CA PRO A 114 4.04 10.83 -20.43
C PRO A 114 5.38 11.24 -19.82
N GLY A 115 6.26 11.82 -20.62
CA GLY A 115 7.59 12.22 -20.15
C GLY A 115 8.55 11.06 -19.84
N GLY A 116 8.21 9.83 -20.22
CA GLY A 116 9.04 8.65 -19.97
C GLY A 116 8.94 8.13 -18.52
N THR A 117 7.90 8.52 -17.79
CA THR A 117 7.61 7.96 -16.47
C THR A 117 7.32 6.46 -16.58
N GLN A 118 7.56 5.73 -15.50
CA GLN A 118 7.25 4.31 -15.44
C GLN A 118 6.26 4.04 -14.32
N LEU A 119 5.26 3.20 -14.62
CA LEU A 119 4.33 2.65 -13.66
C LEU A 119 4.38 1.12 -13.78
N THR A 120 4.53 0.45 -12.66
CA THR A 120 4.46 -1.01 -12.58
C THR A 120 3.29 -1.40 -11.72
N GLU A 121 2.48 -2.31 -12.21
CA GLU A 121 1.41 -2.96 -11.48
C GLU A 121 1.72 -4.45 -11.36
N GLU A 122 1.60 -4.96 -10.13
CA GLU A 122 1.73 -6.37 -9.84
C GLU A 122 0.53 -6.82 -9.01
N LEU A 123 -0.06 -7.93 -9.41
CA LEU A 123 -1.14 -8.59 -8.70
C LEU A 123 -0.66 -9.94 -8.22
N TYR A 124 -1.00 -10.28 -6.99
CA TYR A 124 -0.75 -11.59 -6.40
C TYR A 124 -2.03 -12.11 -5.78
N SER A 125 -2.18 -13.44 -5.72
CA SER A 125 -3.32 -14.04 -5.04
C SER A 125 -2.91 -15.27 -4.26
N ALA A 126 -3.37 -15.27 -3.01
CA ALA A 126 -3.22 -16.36 -2.06
C ALA A 126 -4.30 -16.21 -0.97
N PRO A 127 -4.47 -17.17 -0.05
CA PRO A 127 -5.37 -16.99 1.08
C PRO A 127 -5.06 -15.67 1.83
N PRO A 128 -6.08 -14.90 2.24
CA PRO A 128 -5.88 -13.57 2.86
C PRO A 128 -4.90 -13.56 4.03
N LYS A 129 -4.92 -14.61 4.84
CA LYS A 129 -4.01 -14.77 5.98
C LYS A 129 -2.56 -14.91 5.55
N ASP A 130 -2.29 -15.61 4.45
CA ASP A 130 -0.95 -15.82 3.93
C ASP A 130 -0.42 -14.55 3.28
N LEU A 131 -1.27 -13.81 2.56
CA LEU A 131 -0.93 -12.48 2.02
C LEU A 131 -0.56 -11.51 3.14
N SER A 132 -1.40 -11.39 4.17
CA SER A 132 -1.16 -10.51 5.32
C SER A 132 0.16 -10.85 6.02
N ALA A 133 0.38 -12.13 6.33
CA ALA A 133 1.61 -12.58 6.99
C ALA A 133 2.86 -12.36 6.12
N GLY A 134 2.76 -12.65 4.81
CA GLY A 134 3.87 -12.48 3.87
C GLY A 134 4.25 -11.02 3.70
N VAL A 135 3.27 -10.15 3.44
CA VAL A 135 3.50 -8.71 3.29
C VAL A 135 3.99 -8.09 4.58
N GLY A 136 3.41 -8.45 5.73
CA GLY A 136 3.86 -7.98 7.04
C GLY A 136 5.35 -8.27 7.27
N ARG A 137 5.82 -9.47 6.90
CA ARG A 137 7.22 -9.85 6.97
C ARG A 137 8.10 -9.00 6.04
N ILE A 138 7.68 -8.82 4.78
CA ILE A 138 8.40 -7.99 3.80
C ILE A 138 8.53 -6.56 4.33
N MET A 139 7.44 -5.94 4.76
CA MET A 139 7.43 -4.56 5.22
C MET A 139 8.25 -4.38 6.50
N THR A 140 8.21 -5.34 7.42
CA THR A 140 9.05 -5.33 8.63
C THR A 140 10.53 -5.39 8.26
N THR A 141 10.90 -6.28 7.34
CA THR A 141 12.28 -6.43 6.86
C THR A 141 12.76 -5.16 6.15
N MET A 142 11.95 -4.61 5.25
CA MET A 142 12.27 -3.35 4.55
C MET A 142 12.42 -2.18 5.53
N GLY A 143 11.54 -2.10 6.55
CA GLY A 143 11.61 -1.08 7.59
C GLY A 143 12.84 -1.18 8.49
N ALA A 144 13.35 -2.39 8.72
CA ALA A 144 14.59 -2.61 9.46
C ALA A 144 15.86 -2.23 8.67
N CYS A 145 15.72 -2.00 7.35
CA CYS A 145 16.83 -1.71 6.44
C CYS A 145 16.64 -0.33 5.77
N PRO A 146 16.89 0.77 6.48
CA PRO A 146 16.68 2.11 5.93
C PRO A 146 17.63 2.44 4.77
N SER A 147 18.70 1.68 4.60
CA SER A 147 19.63 1.80 3.47
C SER A 147 20.35 0.47 3.21
N TYR A 148 20.54 0.16 1.94
CA TYR A 148 21.28 -1.01 1.48
C TYR A 148 21.81 -0.77 0.05
N ARG A 149 22.63 -1.67 -0.46
CA ARG A 149 23.11 -1.65 -1.84
C ARG A 149 22.53 -2.83 -2.61
N LEU A 150 22.10 -2.55 -3.83
CA LEU A 150 21.81 -3.58 -4.84
C LEU A 150 23.04 -3.67 -5.76
N VAL A 151 23.62 -4.84 -5.81
CA VAL A 151 24.80 -5.11 -6.63
C VAL A 151 24.40 -6.08 -7.73
N THR A 152 24.59 -5.65 -8.97
CA THR A 152 24.47 -6.48 -10.15
C THR A 152 25.83 -6.58 -10.84
N PRO A 153 26.05 -7.49 -11.79
CA PRO A 153 27.33 -7.59 -12.52
C PRO A 153 27.77 -6.28 -13.20
N THR A 154 26.84 -5.38 -13.48
CA THR A 154 27.10 -4.16 -14.25
C THR A 154 26.86 -2.87 -13.49
N THR A 155 26.20 -2.93 -12.33
CA THR A 155 25.76 -1.72 -11.63
C THR A 155 25.70 -1.94 -10.13
N VAL A 156 26.12 -0.94 -9.38
CA VAL A 156 25.86 -0.82 -7.94
C VAL A 156 24.90 0.34 -7.74
N ALA A 157 23.77 0.08 -7.06
CA ALA A 157 22.80 1.07 -6.71
C ALA A 157 22.68 1.18 -5.18
N GLU A 158 22.78 2.39 -4.65
CA GLU A 158 22.43 2.68 -3.26
C GLU A 158 20.92 2.88 -3.16
N VAL A 159 20.27 2.19 -2.26
CA VAL A 159 18.84 2.30 -2.00
C VAL A 159 18.62 2.81 -0.59
N ARG A 160 17.77 3.82 -0.45
CA ARG A 160 17.26 4.29 0.84
C ARG A 160 15.76 4.10 0.86
N THR A 161 15.26 3.52 1.94
CA THR A 161 13.85 3.18 2.13
C THR A 161 13.25 4.06 3.22
N GLN A 162 12.04 4.56 2.97
CA GLN A 162 11.27 5.30 3.96
C GLN A 162 9.82 4.86 3.90
N THR A 163 9.23 4.45 5.01
CA THR A 163 7.80 4.22 5.13
C THR A 163 7.05 5.54 5.04
N VAL A 164 5.98 5.56 4.26
CA VAL A 164 5.11 6.74 4.09
C VAL A 164 3.65 6.36 4.34
N PRO A 165 2.83 7.29 4.86
CA PRO A 165 1.40 7.06 4.96
C PRO A 165 0.77 6.96 3.57
N VAL A 166 -0.21 6.09 3.44
CA VAL A 166 -1.03 5.93 2.23
C VAL A 166 -2.51 6.01 2.59
N PRO A 167 -3.39 6.43 1.65
CA PRO A 167 -4.82 6.43 1.84
C PRO A 167 -5.31 5.04 2.25
N ARG A 168 -6.40 4.99 3.03
CA ARG A 168 -7.05 3.71 3.35
C ARG A 168 -7.76 3.16 2.13
N LEU A 169 -7.15 2.15 1.54
CA LEU A 169 -7.64 1.42 0.38
C LEU A 169 -7.56 -0.08 0.70
N GLY A 170 -8.64 -0.81 0.46
CA GLY A 170 -8.69 -2.24 0.78
C GLY A 170 -8.73 -2.54 2.29
N ASP A 171 -8.38 -3.78 2.65
CA ASP A 171 -8.39 -4.28 4.03
C ASP A 171 -7.12 -3.88 4.78
N GLU A 172 -5.98 -3.94 4.08
CA GLU A 172 -4.66 -3.58 4.60
C GLU A 172 -3.88 -2.82 3.53
N GLN A 173 -3.06 -1.85 3.96
CA GLN A 173 -2.23 -1.07 3.04
C GLN A 173 -0.91 -0.66 3.67
N TRP A 174 0.12 -0.57 2.82
CA TRP A 174 1.47 -0.14 3.17
C TRP A 174 2.02 0.77 2.09
N GLY A 175 2.81 1.74 2.50
CA GLY A 175 3.49 2.65 1.59
C GLY A 175 4.96 2.82 1.91
N GLN A 176 5.76 2.86 0.88
CA GLN A 176 7.18 3.17 1.01
C GLN A 176 7.69 4.00 -0.16
N VAL A 177 8.70 4.78 0.10
CA VAL A 177 9.46 5.52 -0.90
C VAL A 177 10.88 4.99 -0.90
N LEU A 178 11.35 4.60 -2.08
CA LEU A 178 12.72 4.20 -2.32
C LEU A 178 13.43 5.31 -3.07
N THR A 179 14.56 5.76 -2.54
CA THR A 179 15.50 6.63 -3.24
C THR A 179 16.64 5.77 -3.74
N VAL A 180 16.72 5.59 -5.05
CA VAL A 180 17.73 4.77 -5.72
C VAL A 180 18.77 5.70 -6.34
N THR A 181 20.04 5.51 -6.02
CA THR A 181 21.16 6.25 -6.60
C THR A 181 22.09 5.28 -7.31
N ALA A 182 22.22 5.42 -8.62
CA ALA A 182 23.09 4.60 -9.46
C ALA A 182 23.75 5.45 -10.53
N GLY A 183 25.05 5.30 -10.73
CA GLY A 183 25.81 6.06 -11.75
C GLY A 183 25.68 7.58 -11.60
N GLY A 184 25.58 8.08 -10.37
CA GLY A 184 25.39 9.53 -10.08
C GLY A 184 23.96 10.04 -10.32
N ARG A 185 23.03 9.20 -10.77
CA ARG A 185 21.62 9.55 -11.02
C ARG A 185 20.78 9.12 -9.84
N ARG A 186 19.87 9.99 -9.42
CA ARG A 186 18.92 9.72 -8.34
C ARG A 186 17.51 9.54 -8.90
N THR A 187 16.87 8.46 -8.51
CA THR A 187 15.48 8.16 -8.88
C THR A 187 14.68 7.96 -7.60
N ILE A 188 13.48 8.49 -7.56
CA ILE A 188 12.53 8.29 -6.44
C ILE A 188 11.42 7.40 -6.96
N VAL A 189 11.20 6.28 -6.28
CA VAL A 189 10.13 5.32 -6.56
C VAL A 189 9.24 5.24 -5.34
N GLN A 190 7.97 5.51 -5.50
CA GLN A 190 6.97 5.18 -4.48
C GLN A 190 6.41 3.79 -4.78
N GLN A 191 6.17 3.02 -3.74
CA GLN A 191 5.46 1.76 -3.81
C GLN A 191 4.30 1.80 -2.82
N THR A 192 3.12 1.45 -3.31
CA THR A 192 1.91 1.26 -2.50
C THR A 192 1.46 -0.19 -2.65
N VAL A 193 1.26 -0.83 -1.52
CA VAL A 193 0.83 -2.23 -1.41
C VAL A 193 -0.54 -2.26 -0.75
N ILE A 194 -1.51 -2.92 -1.37
CA ILE A 194 -2.90 -2.96 -0.89
C ILE A 194 -3.39 -4.40 -0.95
N ARG A 195 -3.88 -4.92 0.18
CA ARG A 195 -4.58 -6.19 0.22
C ARG A 195 -6.10 -5.96 0.24
N ALA A 196 -6.80 -6.65 -0.62
CA ALA A 196 -8.26 -6.71 -0.62
C ALA A 196 -8.69 -8.18 -0.82
N GLY A 197 -9.26 -8.77 0.22
CA GLY A 197 -9.58 -10.19 0.23
C GLY A 197 -8.36 -11.07 -0.05
N ALA A 198 -8.47 -11.92 -1.06
CA ALA A 198 -7.42 -12.82 -1.52
C ALA A 198 -6.52 -12.22 -2.63
N VAL A 199 -6.62 -10.92 -2.88
CA VAL A 199 -5.80 -10.20 -3.86
C VAL A 199 -4.86 -9.22 -3.16
N LEU A 200 -3.61 -9.20 -3.59
CA LEU A 200 -2.61 -8.21 -3.23
C LEU A 200 -2.23 -7.43 -4.48
N LEU A 201 -2.39 -6.13 -4.41
CA LEU A 201 -1.97 -5.18 -5.42
C LEU A 201 -0.70 -4.47 -4.98
N VAL A 202 0.30 -4.41 -5.85
CA VAL A 202 1.51 -3.60 -5.69
C VAL A 202 1.59 -2.63 -6.86
N VAL A 203 1.56 -1.33 -6.57
CA VAL A 203 1.74 -0.27 -7.57
C VAL A 203 3.03 0.46 -7.26
N SER A 204 3.91 0.53 -8.24
CA SER A 204 5.22 1.17 -8.10
C SER A 204 5.48 2.14 -9.26
N GLY A 205 6.03 3.30 -8.94
CA GLY A 205 6.32 4.34 -9.94
C GLY A 205 6.77 5.64 -9.31
N SER A 206 6.71 6.75 -10.05
CA SER A 206 6.90 8.06 -9.43
C SER A 206 5.77 8.32 -8.41
N PRO A 207 6.00 9.13 -7.36
CA PRO A 207 4.95 9.43 -6.37
C PRO A 207 3.65 9.94 -6.99
N ALA A 208 3.73 10.77 -8.03
CA ALA A 208 2.56 11.29 -8.72
C ALA A 208 1.76 10.18 -9.41
N GLU A 209 2.43 9.28 -10.14
CA GLU A 209 1.81 8.16 -10.84
C GLU A 209 1.09 7.22 -9.87
N VAL A 210 1.77 6.83 -8.79
CA VAL A 210 1.19 5.93 -7.79
C VAL A 210 -0.04 6.56 -7.12
N THR A 211 0.05 7.85 -6.77
CA THR A 211 -1.08 8.56 -6.13
C THR A 211 -2.31 8.62 -7.04
N VAL A 212 -2.12 8.86 -8.33
CA VAL A 212 -3.23 8.97 -9.29
C VAL A 212 -3.85 7.62 -9.61
N HIS A 213 -3.04 6.58 -9.76
CA HIS A 213 -3.50 5.32 -10.37
C HIS A 213 -3.80 4.19 -9.38
N ALA A 214 -3.37 4.27 -8.11
CA ALA A 214 -3.55 3.17 -7.14
C ALA A 214 -5.03 2.80 -6.92
N GLN A 215 -5.93 3.78 -6.87
CA GLN A 215 -7.36 3.52 -6.68
C GLN A 215 -7.99 2.84 -7.89
N THR A 216 -7.66 3.29 -9.11
CA THR A 216 -8.14 2.67 -10.36
C THR A 216 -7.63 1.23 -10.49
N ALA A 217 -6.34 1.01 -10.16
CA ALA A 217 -5.74 -0.31 -10.14
C ALA A 217 -6.46 -1.25 -9.16
N LEU A 218 -6.73 -0.78 -7.94
CA LEU A 218 -7.47 -1.56 -6.96
C LEU A 218 -8.89 -1.91 -7.42
N ALA A 219 -9.62 -0.93 -7.94
CA ALA A 219 -10.98 -1.16 -8.42
C ALA A 219 -11.02 -2.22 -9.52
N LYS A 220 -10.04 -2.22 -10.43
CA LYS A 220 -9.94 -3.22 -11.49
C LYS A 220 -9.47 -4.58 -10.98
N ALA A 221 -8.48 -4.60 -10.08
CA ALA A 221 -7.98 -5.84 -9.47
C ALA A 221 -9.06 -6.60 -8.70
N THR A 222 -10.03 -5.88 -8.11
CA THR A 222 -11.12 -6.44 -7.31
C THR A 222 -12.46 -6.54 -8.07
N ALA A 223 -12.52 -6.19 -9.35
CA ALA A 223 -13.71 -6.34 -10.17
C ALA A 223 -14.16 -7.80 -10.23
N ARG A 224 -15.49 -8.03 -10.18
CA ARG A 224 -16.13 -9.35 -10.25
C ARG A 224 -16.37 -9.77 -11.69
#